data_9a2897c8dd2fe63012d3d5758413c182
#
_entry.id   9a2897c8dd2fe63012d3d5758413c182
#
_cell.length_a   1.000
_cell.length_b   1.000
_cell.length_c   1.000
_cell.angle_alpha   90.00
_cell.angle_beta   90.00
_cell.angle_gamma   90.00
#
_symmetry.space_group_name_H-M   'P 1'
#
loop_
_entity.id
_entity.type
_entity.pdbx_description
1 polymer ?
#
loop_
_entity_poly.entity_id
_entity_poly.type
_entity_poly.pdbx_seq_one_letter_code
_entity_poly.pdbx_strand_id
1 'polypeptide(L)'
;MIVISVRDGRPALRSPNDSTTLACSWRRSPRYPANITELAHTEMIWGERRWPRDSRREAFRTVLGAVSDAALGFYVVRGEPHEAVNDAQIEVDRLQTADGGRRALLGGVAGLVAALGLFGRGPGGDRKARIGGSDVARLNAVVALYRSMDYESGGGVLRVEADRFAEAASSLAKRPCNDAIKPALLAAIANARQLAGWAAFDTGHHCDAQRHWLSAERTAVAASDLRLAARVRYCQARQFQHLHHNGDALDTLRLAHDHLAGRATPAINAMLHGAEAASLAARGDRQEALTALGAATDAFDRIDPDREPEWMRFYDRGELLAQYGRVHRDLARANERHGKAAVRWVSEAIAAFGPQNVRSTVLNEVGLCSGLFLAGEPQEAVVVGTQVIQHANQLTSQRVHDRIRNLRRDMHRYAADPQVAEFSRTLSMIGPAA
;
A
#
# COMPACT_ATOMS: atom_id res chain seq x y z
N MET A 1 -2.32 -23.94 8.40
CA MET A 1 -2.08 -23.31 9.73
C MET A 1 -0.76 -23.83 10.25
N ILE A 2 0.22 -22.99 10.47
CA ILE A 2 1.46 -23.38 11.15
C ILE A 2 1.27 -22.98 12.60
N VAL A 3 1.25 -23.97 13.49
CA VAL A 3 1.29 -23.75 14.92
C VAL A 3 2.68 -24.13 15.40
N ILE A 4 3.43 -23.15 15.93
CA ILE A 4 4.72 -23.42 16.57
C ILE A 4 4.51 -23.40 18.08
N SER A 5 4.79 -24.52 18.71
CA SER A 5 4.80 -24.65 20.17
C SER A 5 6.27 -24.83 20.60
N VAL A 6 6.65 -24.15 21.67
CA VAL A 6 7.95 -24.36 22.30
C VAL A 6 7.74 -25.28 23.48
N ARG A 7 8.38 -26.44 23.48
CA ARG A 7 8.51 -27.32 24.62
C ARG A 7 10.00 -27.44 24.94
N ASP A 8 10.37 -27.29 26.21
CA ASP A 8 11.74 -27.44 26.68
C ASP A 8 12.81 -26.64 25.92
N GLY A 9 12.45 -25.38 25.51
CA GLY A 9 13.37 -24.47 24.82
C GLY A 9 13.66 -24.81 23.36
N ARG A 10 12.96 -25.80 22.77
CA ARG A 10 13.08 -26.14 21.34
C ARG A 10 11.77 -25.91 20.62
N PRO A 11 11.78 -25.28 19.43
CA PRO A 11 10.56 -25.09 18.63
C PRO A 11 10.09 -26.43 18.05
N ALA A 12 8.79 -26.71 18.18
CA ALA A 12 8.12 -27.87 17.58
C ALA A 12 6.90 -27.44 16.77
N LEU A 13 6.72 -28.05 15.59
CA LEU A 13 5.52 -27.87 14.75
C LEU A 13 4.38 -28.71 15.30
N ARG A 14 3.20 -28.12 15.50
CA ARG A 14 1.99 -28.82 15.95
C ARG A 14 0.88 -28.76 14.90
N SER A 15 -0.01 -29.74 14.98
CA SER A 15 -1.20 -29.95 14.14
C SER A 15 -2.30 -28.89 14.33
N PRO A 16 -3.27 -28.75 13.36
CA PRO A 16 -4.16 -27.59 13.19
C PRO A 16 -5.17 -27.28 14.30
N ASN A 17 -5.30 -28.12 15.33
CA ASN A 17 -6.37 -27.96 16.33
C ASN A 17 -6.01 -27.10 17.56
N ASP A 18 -4.80 -26.56 17.63
CA ASP A 18 -4.42 -25.64 18.71
C ASP A 18 -4.67 -24.19 18.27
N SER A 19 -5.55 -23.51 18.96
CA SER A 19 -6.08 -22.18 18.68
C SER A 19 -5.08 -21.04 18.91
N THR A 20 -3.97 -21.01 18.16
CA THR A 20 -3.04 -19.88 18.21
C THR A 20 -2.75 -19.41 16.80
N THR A 21 -3.29 -18.26 16.46
CA THR A 21 -3.22 -17.65 15.12
C THR A 21 -1.99 -16.77 14.96
N LEU A 22 -1.33 -16.89 13.85
CA LEU A 22 -0.25 -16.02 13.40
C LEU A 22 -0.77 -14.85 12.58
N ALA A 23 -0.33 -13.66 12.92
CA ALA A 23 -0.45 -12.50 12.05
C ALA A 23 0.55 -12.62 10.90
N CYS A 24 0.18 -12.10 9.72
CA CYS A 24 0.89 -12.14 8.44
C CYS A 24 2.40 -12.34 8.52
N SER A 25 2.89 -13.47 8.06
CA SER A 25 4.31 -13.65 7.79
C SER A 25 4.59 -13.45 6.30
N TRP A 26 5.51 -12.57 6.02
CA TRP A 26 6.02 -12.23 4.69
C TRP A 26 7.38 -12.79 4.56
N ARG A 27 7.58 -13.83 3.84
CA ARG A 27 8.92 -14.06 3.36
C ARG A 27 8.98 -15.12 2.27
N ARG A 28 9.35 -14.70 1.10
CA ARG A 28 10.25 -15.44 0.25
C ARG A 28 11.62 -14.79 0.35
N SER A 29 12.44 -15.26 1.27
CA SER A 29 13.87 -15.02 1.23
C SER A 29 14.56 -16.37 0.97
N PRO A 30 15.58 -16.43 0.11
CA PRO A 30 16.36 -17.65 -0.12
C PRO A 30 17.07 -18.21 1.12
N ARG A 31 16.96 -17.53 2.26
CA ARG A 31 17.55 -17.91 3.54
C ARG A 31 16.69 -18.87 4.37
N TYR A 32 15.48 -19.23 3.92
CA TYR A 32 14.61 -20.15 4.65
C TYR A 32 14.62 -21.55 4.04
N PRO A 33 14.62 -22.61 4.87
CA PRO A 33 14.48 -23.97 4.37
C PRO A 33 13.21 -24.14 3.55
N ALA A 34 13.27 -24.81 2.40
CA ALA A 34 12.18 -24.97 1.45
C ALA A 34 10.87 -25.50 2.06
N ASN A 35 10.98 -26.38 3.07
CA ASN A 35 9.86 -26.96 3.78
C ASN A 35 9.05 -25.94 4.63
N ILE A 36 9.70 -24.87 5.14
CA ILE A 36 8.98 -23.80 5.87
C ILE A 36 8.29 -22.85 4.88
N THR A 37 8.89 -22.64 3.71
CA THR A 37 8.32 -21.80 2.65
C THR A 37 7.06 -22.44 2.05
N GLU A 38 7.04 -23.75 1.89
CA GLU A 38 5.90 -24.52 1.38
C GLU A 38 4.73 -24.55 2.39
N LEU A 39 5.03 -24.68 3.69
CA LEU A 39 4.03 -24.63 4.76
C LEU A 39 3.43 -23.23 4.97
N ALA A 40 4.18 -22.15 4.69
CA ALA A 40 3.66 -20.77 4.73
C ALA A 40 2.67 -20.47 3.59
N HIS A 41 2.56 -21.35 2.58
CA HIS A 41 1.63 -21.21 1.47
C HIS A 41 0.29 -21.92 1.67
N THR A 42 0.18 -22.79 2.67
CA THR A 42 -1.06 -23.53 2.95
C THR A 42 -1.84 -22.84 4.05
N GLU A 43 -2.96 -22.22 3.68
CA GLU A 43 -4.08 -21.73 4.50
C GLU A 43 -3.74 -21.06 5.85
N MET A 44 -3.64 -19.74 5.85
CA MET A 44 -3.75 -18.95 7.08
C MET A 44 -5.22 -18.81 7.47
N ILE A 45 -5.62 -19.47 8.54
CA ILE A 45 -6.93 -19.28 9.16
C ILE A 45 -6.81 -18.15 10.17
N TRP A 46 -7.65 -17.12 10.02
CA TRP A 46 -7.79 -16.02 10.95
C TRP A 46 -8.78 -16.42 12.05
N GLY A 47 -8.28 -16.62 13.24
CA GLY A 47 -9.08 -16.75 14.43
C GLY A 47 -8.55 -15.81 15.52
N GLU A 48 -9.45 -15.18 16.21
CA GLU A 48 -9.34 -14.28 17.36
C GLU A 48 -8.01 -13.53 17.64
N ARG A 49 -8.10 -12.21 17.72
CA ARG A 49 -7.06 -11.21 17.99
C ARG A 49 -6.37 -11.42 19.33
N ARG A 50 -5.46 -12.39 19.47
CA ARG A 50 -4.60 -12.52 20.63
C ARG A 50 -3.16 -12.38 20.24
N TRP A 51 -2.53 -11.36 20.78
CA TRP A 51 -1.09 -11.11 20.64
C TRP A 51 -0.30 -12.29 21.20
N PRO A 52 0.64 -12.94 20.47
CA PRO A 52 1.43 -14.02 21.00
C PRO A 52 2.28 -13.55 22.17
N ARG A 53 2.45 -14.38 23.21
CA ARG A 53 3.35 -14.10 24.34
C ARG A 53 4.79 -13.94 23.86
N ASP A 54 5.62 -13.22 24.61
CA ASP A 54 7.00 -12.90 24.24
C ASP A 54 7.83 -14.11 23.85
N SER A 55 7.76 -15.20 24.62
CA SER A 55 8.44 -16.45 24.34
C SER A 55 8.06 -17.08 22.99
N ARG A 56 6.82 -16.90 22.56
CA ARG A 56 6.37 -17.38 21.24
C ARG A 56 6.85 -16.47 20.12
N ARG A 57 6.86 -15.16 20.33
CA ARG A 57 7.39 -14.20 19.36
C ARG A 57 8.88 -14.41 19.14
N GLU A 58 9.61 -14.67 20.22
CA GLU A 58 11.04 -15.01 20.16
C GLU A 58 11.28 -16.32 19.38
N ALA A 59 10.47 -17.35 19.62
CA ALA A 59 10.54 -18.60 18.86
C ALA A 59 10.27 -18.36 17.37
N PHE A 60 9.32 -17.50 17.02
CA PHE A 60 9.07 -17.12 15.63
C PHE A 60 10.26 -16.38 15.02
N ARG A 61 10.84 -15.40 15.74
CA ARG A 61 12.06 -14.73 15.26
C ARG A 61 13.18 -15.71 14.99
N THR A 62 13.41 -16.63 15.91
CA THR A 62 14.47 -17.64 15.79
C THR A 62 14.26 -18.59 14.62
N VAL A 63 13.05 -19.14 14.48
CA VAL A 63 12.74 -20.11 13.42
C VAL A 63 12.69 -19.45 12.03
N LEU A 64 12.20 -18.22 11.95
CA LEU A 64 12.06 -17.50 10.70
C LEU A 64 13.23 -16.54 10.40
N GLY A 65 14.27 -16.55 11.26
CA GLY A 65 15.45 -15.69 11.09
C GLY A 65 15.13 -14.20 11.09
N ALA A 66 14.03 -13.78 11.75
CA ALA A 66 13.60 -12.41 11.74
C ALA A 66 14.31 -11.59 12.82
N VAL A 67 14.81 -10.40 12.45
CA VAL A 67 15.56 -9.52 13.36
C VAL A 67 14.68 -8.79 14.37
N SER A 68 13.36 -8.76 14.16
CA SER A 68 12.41 -8.10 15.06
C SER A 68 10.99 -8.65 14.92
N ASP A 69 10.12 -8.37 15.90
CA ASP A 69 8.69 -8.69 15.81
C ASP A 69 8.02 -7.97 14.64
N ALA A 70 8.44 -6.74 14.35
CA ALA A 70 7.96 -5.97 13.22
C ALA A 70 8.31 -6.65 11.87
N ALA A 71 9.47 -7.29 11.78
CA ALA A 71 9.87 -8.07 10.62
C ALA A 71 9.00 -9.32 10.37
N LEU A 72 8.28 -9.77 11.40
CA LEU A 72 7.28 -10.84 11.33
C LEU A 72 5.84 -10.32 11.10
N GLY A 73 5.66 -9.00 11.01
CA GLY A 73 4.34 -8.39 10.91
C GLY A 73 3.62 -8.25 12.26
N PHE A 74 4.32 -8.44 13.39
CA PHE A 74 3.77 -8.18 14.71
C PHE A 74 3.96 -6.70 15.09
N TYR A 75 2.87 -5.97 15.22
CA TYR A 75 2.87 -4.57 15.65
C TYR A 75 2.08 -4.42 16.94
N VAL A 76 2.61 -3.65 17.89
CA VAL A 76 1.84 -3.21 19.05
C VAL A 76 0.97 -2.04 18.59
N VAL A 77 -0.30 -2.27 18.36
CA VAL A 77 -1.30 -1.20 18.39
C VAL A 77 -1.51 -0.89 19.87
N ARG A 78 -0.94 0.21 20.36
CA ARG A 78 -1.22 0.69 21.72
C ARG A 78 -2.59 1.35 21.71
N GLY A 79 -3.60 0.59 22.14
CA GLY A 79 -4.95 1.04 22.43
C GLY A 79 -5.60 -0.02 23.30
N GLU A 80 -6.24 0.35 24.37
CA GLU A 80 -6.84 -0.58 25.33
C GLU A 80 -8.02 -1.36 24.75
N PRO A 81 -8.23 -2.65 25.13
CA PRO A 81 -9.20 -3.55 24.49
C PRO A 81 -10.67 -3.31 24.86
N HIS A 82 -11.03 -2.27 25.57
CA HIS A 82 -12.38 -2.09 26.12
C HIS A 82 -13.33 -1.18 25.33
N GLU A 83 -12.87 -0.52 24.27
CA GLU A 83 -13.68 0.46 23.52
C GLU A 83 -14.09 0.03 22.12
N ALA A 84 -13.63 -1.11 21.63
CA ALA A 84 -13.82 -1.53 20.23
C ALA A 84 -15.28 -1.72 19.79
N VAL A 85 -16.23 -1.85 20.72
CA VAL A 85 -17.68 -1.95 20.40
C VAL A 85 -18.32 -0.56 20.40
N ASN A 86 -17.85 0.36 21.26
CA ASN A 86 -18.29 1.75 21.26
C ASN A 86 -17.64 2.56 20.13
N ASP A 87 -16.39 2.28 19.78
CA ASP A 87 -15.67 2.99 18.70
C ASP A 87 -16.31 2.78 17.33
N ALA A 88 -16.80 1.57 17.05
CA ALA A 88 -17.53 1.31 15.81
C ALA A 88 -18.84 2.11 15.74
N GLN A 89 -19.53 2.32 16.86
CA GLN A 89 -20.74 3.11 16.91
C GLN A 89 -20.44 4.61 16.92
N ILE A 90 -19.39 5.05 17.59
CA ILE A 90 -18.90 6.43 17.58
C ILE A 90 -18.35 6.79 16.21
N GLU A 91 -17.70 5.86 15.52
CA GLU A 91 -17.21 6.05 14.15
C GLU A 91 -18.38 6.11 13.15
N VAL A 92 -19.43 5.29 13.34
CA VAL A 92 -20.68 5.41 12.59
C VAL A 92 -21.35 6.75 12.88
N ASP A 93 -21.38 7.22 14.12
CA ASP A 93 -21.99 8.50 14.51
C ASP A 93 -21.14 9.70 14.08
N ARG A 94 -19.80 9.62 14.09
CA ARG A 94 -18.89 10.63 13.49
C ARG A 94 -19.01 10.69 11.97
N LEU A 95 -19.10 9.56 11.31
CA LEU A 95 -19.42 9.49 9.88
C LEU A 95 -20.84 10.03 9.62
N GLN A 96 -21.69 10.01 10.66
CA GLN A 96 -23.03 10.59 10.58
C GLN A 96 -23.05 12.11 10.70
N THR A 97 -22.10 12.73 11.33
CA THR A 97 -22.06 14.20 11.53
C THR A 97 -21.12 14.94 10.60
N ALA A 98 -20.14 14.26 10.01
CA ALA A 98 -19.22 14.81 9.04
C ALA A 98 -19.66 14.47 7.62
N ASP A 99 -20.36 15.40 7.00
CA ASP A 99 -20.48 15.49 5.55
C ASP A 99 -21.61 14.70 4.85
N GLY A 100 -22.76 15.36 4.69
CA GLY A 100 -23.84 14.88 3.82
C GLY A 100 -23.40 14.56 2.38
N GLY A 101 -22.29 15.15 1.90
CA GLY A 101 -21.69 14.88 0.60
C GLY A 101 -21.04 13.51 0.50
N ARG A 102 -20.30 13.07 1.53
CA ARG A 102 -19.65 11.75 1.55
C ARG A 102 -20.66 10.59 1.61
N ARG A 103 -21.77 10.77 2.33
CA ARG A 103 -22.86 9.78 2.36
C ARG A 103 -23.58 9.65 1.03
N ALA A 104 -23.86 10.77 0.39
CA ALA A 104 -24.45 10.77 -0.94
C ALA A 104 -23.54 10.10 -1.95
N LEU A 105 -22.20 10.29 -1.83
CA LEU A 105 -21.22 9.65 -2.69
C LEU A 105 -21.13 8.14 -2.42
N LEU A 106 -21.00 7.71 -1.16
CA LEU A 106 -20.95 6.29 -0.79
C LEU A 106 -22.28 5.57 -1.02
N GLY A 107 -23.40 6.21 -0.73
CA GLY A 107 -24.73 5.71 -1.06
C GLY A 107 -24.95 5.62 -2.57
N GLY A 108 -24.42 6.58 -3.33
CA GLY A 108 -24.40 6.57 -4.80
C GLY A 108 -23.55 5.43 -5.35
N VAL A 109 -22.37 5.18 -4.77
CA VAL A 109 -21.47 4.08 -5.19
C VAL A 109 -22.05 2.72 -4.83
N ALA A 110 -22.56 2.53 -3.61
CA ALA A 110 -23.23 1.28 -3.22
C ALA A 110 -24.47 1.06 -4.09
N GLY A 111 -25.23 2.10 -4.38
CA GLY A 111 -26.37 2.06 -5.31
C GLY A 111 -25.96 1.74 -6.74
N LEU A 112 -24.85 2.32 -7.22
CA LEU A 112 -24.32 2.05 -8.55
C LEU A 112 -23.83 0.60 -8.67
N VAL A 113 -23.09 0.11 -7.67
CA VAL A 113 -22.61 -1.27 -7.60
C VAL A 113 -23.80 -2.26 -7.55
N ALA A 114 -24.85 -1.93 -6.79
CA ALA A 114 -26.10 -2.70 -6.77
C ALA A 114 -26.85 -2.61 -8.10
N ALA A 115 -26.93 -1.41 -8.71
CA ALA A 115 -27.59 -1.19 -10.00
C ALA A 115 -26.85 -1.91 -11.16
N LEU A 116 -25.53 -2.07 -11.04
CA LEU A 116 -24.73 -2.87 -11.98
C LEU A 116 -25.02 -4.37 -11.87
N GLY A 117 -25.84 -4.80 -10.89
CA GLY A 117 -26.28 -6.20 -10.74
C GLY A 117 -25.18 -7.16 -10.33
N LEU A 118 -24.04 -6.67 -9.82
CA LEU A 118 -22.88 -7.48 -9.46
C LEU A 118 -23.12 -8.28 -8.16
N PHE A 119 -24.01 -7.78 -7.26
CA PHE A 119 -24.29 -8.36 -5.93
C PHE A 119 -25.66 -9.01 -5.79
N GLY A 120 -26.19 -9.57 -6.86
CA GLY A 120 -27.41 -10.34 -6.81
C GLY A 120 -28.65 -9.48 -7.08
N ARG A 121 -29.40 -9.83 -8.08
CA ARG A 121 -30.84 -9.58 -8.11
C ARG A 121 -31.43 -10.24 -6.84
N GLY A 122 -32.41 -9.56 -6.23
CA GLY A 122 -33.06 -10.03 -5.01
C GLY A 122 -33.49 -11.51 -5.00
N PRO A 123 -34.19 -12.04 -4.00
CA PRO A 123 -34.36 -13.47 -3.70
C PRO A 123 -35.04 -14.29 -4.81
N GLY A 124 -34.55 -14.21 -6.03
CA GLY A 124 -34.99 -14.92 -7.22
C GLY A 124 -34.00 -14.86 -8.39
N GLY A 125 -32.87 -14.15 -8.23
CA GLY A 125 -31.84 -14.07 -9.28
C GLY A 125 -31.11 -15.39 -9.47
N ASP A 126 -31.11 -15.90 -10.69
CA ASP A 126 -30.52 -17.18 -11.04
C ASP A 126 -29.00 -17.18 -10.76
N ARG A 127 -28.60 -17.79 -9.63
CA ARG A 127 -27.18 -18.02 -9.27
C ARG A 127 -26.42 -18.84 -10.29
N LYS A 128 -27.09 -19.44 -11.27
CA LYS A 128 -26.55 -20.25 -12.34
C LYS A 128 -26.26 -19.46 -13.62
N ALA A 129 -26.59 -18.16 -13.69
CA ALA A 129 -26.34 -17.36 -14.87
C ALA A 129 -24.83 -17.32 -15.19
N ARG A 130 -24.51 -17.61 -16.43
CA ARG A 130 -23.12 -17.68 -16.94
C ARG A 130 -22.49 -16.28 -16.96
N ILE A 131 -21.23 -16.17 -16.56
CA ILE A 131 -20.47 -14.90 -16.65
C ILE A 131 -20.15 -14.60 -18.11
N GLY A 132 -20.42 -13.36 -18.52
CA GLY A 132 -20.15 -12.84 -19.85
C GLY A 132 -19.21 -11.63 -19.86
N GLY A 133 -18.88 -11.14 -21.05
CA GLY A 133 -18.00 -9.97 -21.22
C GLY A 133 -18.57 -8.69 -20.58
N SER A 134 -19.91 -8.54 -20.54
CA SER A 134 -20.57 -7.42 -19.87
C SER A 134 -20.35 -7.41 -18.36
N ASP A 135 -20.24 -8.59 -17.73
CA ASP A 135 -19.94 -8.68 -16.29
C ASP A 135 -18.50 -8.26 -15.99
N VAL A 136 -17.56 -8.65 -16.85
CA VAL A 136 -16.15 -8.21 -16.77
C VAL A 136 -16.04 -6.71 -16.96
N ALA A 137 -16.75 -6.13 -17.93
CA ALA A 137 -16.76 -4.69 -18.17
C ALA A 137 -17.29 -3.93 -16.93
N ARG A 138 -18.36 -4.43 -16.28
CA ARG A 138 -18.89 -3.86 -15.05
C ARG A 138 -17.91 -3.91 -13.89
N LEU A 139 -17.20 -5.05 -13.71
CA LEU A 139 -16.15 -5.18 -12.68
C LEU A 139 -15.06 -4.11 -12.88
N ASN A 140 -14.57 -3.96 -14.11
CA ASN A 140 -13.55 -2.97 -14.43
C ASN A 140 -14.03 -1.54 -14.22
N ALA A 141 -15.29 -1.22 -14.55
CA ALA A 141 -15.88 0.09 -14.32
C ALA A 141 -15.94 0.45 -12.82
N VAL A 142 -16.30 -0.52 -11.95
CA VAL A 142 -16.30 -0.32 -10.49
C VAL A 142 -14.88 -0.12 -9.96
N VAL A 143 -13.90 -0.90 -10.46
CA VAL A 143 -12.49 -0.73 -10.08
C VAL A 143 -11.98 0.67 -10.48
N ALA A 144 -12.32 1.14 -11.68
CA ALA A 144 -11.93 2.47 -12.16
C ALA A 144 -12.54 3.58 -11.28
N LEU A 145 -13.83 3.47 -10.93
CA LEU A 145 -14.50 4.40 -10.04
C LEU A 145 -13.85 4.46 -8.65
N TYR A 146 -13.62 3.30 -8.02
CA TYR A 146 -12.98 3.25 -6.70
C TYR A 146 -11.55 3.81 -6.74
N ARG A 147 -10.84 3.60 -7.84
CA ARG A 147 -9.49 4.17 -8.03
C ARG A 147 -9.50 5.69 -8.10
N SER A 148 -10.49 6.29 -8.80
CA SER A 148 -10.68 7.75 -8.83
C SER A 148 -10.92 8.30 -7.42
N MET A 149 -11.84 7.69 -6.68
CA MET A 149 -12.13 8.09 -5.30
C MET A 149 -10.91 7.97 -4.35
N ASP A 150 -10.09 6.91 -4.53
CA ASP A 150 -8.85 6.73 -3.77
C ASP A 150 -7.84 7.86 -4.03
N TYR A 151 -7.74 8.35 -5.26
CA TYR A 151 -6.85 9.47 -5.59
C TYR A 151 -7.30 10.77 -4.93
N GLU A 152 -8.59 11.01 -4.87
CA GLU A 152 -9.19 12.24 -4.34
C GLU A 152 -9.21 12.28 -2.81
N SER A 153 -9.61 11.18 -2.15
CA SER A 153 -9.95 11.18 -0.73
C SER A 153 -9.05 10.28 0.13
N GLY A 154 -8.23 9.43 -0.48
CA GLY A 154 -7.47 8.39 0.21
C GLY A 154 -8.25 7.10 0.44
N GLY A 155 -7.54 6.07 0.92
CA GLY A 155 -8.06 4.71 1.02
C GLY A 155 -9.13 4.50 2.11
N GLY A 156 -9.19 5.37 3.13
CA GLY A 156 -10.07 5.18 4.28
C GLY A 156 -11.55 5.22 3.92
N VAL A 157 -11.95 6.12 3.02
CA VAL A 157 -13.34 6.20 2.53
C VAL A 157 -13.78 4.91 1.85
N LEU A 158 -12.85 4.19 1.24
CA LEU A 158 -13.16 3.04 0.39
C LEU A 158 -12.84 1.68 1.02
N ARG A 159 -12.06 1.62 2.09
CA ARG A 159 -11.47 0.37 2.58
C ARG A 159 -12.50 -0.75 2.74
N VAL A 160 -13.59 -0.48 3.45
CA VAL A 160 -14.62 -1.50 3.73
C VAL A 160 -15.35 -1.93 2.47
N GLU A 161 -15.70 -0.96 1.62
CA GLU A 161 -16.44 -1.25 0.39
C GLU A 161 -15.54 -1.92 -0.67
N ALA A 162 -14.27 -1.55 -0.76
CA ALA A 162 -13.30 -2.22 -1.63
C ALA A 162 -13.04 -3.67 -1.20
N ASP A 163 -12.97 -3.95 0.12
CA ASP A 163 -12.86 -5.31 0.65
C ASP A 163 -14.10 -6.15 0.27
N ARG A 164 -15.31 -5.64 0.57
CA ARG A 164 -16.57 -6.32 0.20
C ARG A 164 -16.67 -6.57 -1.30
N PHE A 165 -16.32 -5.58 -2.10
CA PHE A 165 -16.33 -5.70 -3.55
C PHE A 165 -15.34 -6.76 -4.04
N ALA A 166 -14.10 -6.77 -3.52
CA ALA A 166 -13.10 -7.75 -3.88
C ALA A 166 -13.49 -9.19 -3.51
N GLU A 167 -14.15 -9.38 -2.35
CA GLU A 167 -14.69 -10.69 -1.94
C GLU A 167 -15.84 -11.13 -2.87
N ALA A 168 -16.76 -10.23 -3.16
CA ALA A 168 -17.87 -10.53 -4.07
C ALA A 168 -17.38 -10.83 -5.49
N ALA A 169 -16.44 -10.02 -6.03
CA ALA A 169 -15.82 -10.26 -7.32
C ALA A 169 -15.13 -11.64 -7.36
N SER A 170 -14.43 -12.02 -6.29
CA SER A 170 -13.76 -13.33 -6.20
C SER A 170 -14.75 -14.50 -6.23
N SER A 171 -15.97 -14.32 -5.72
CA SER A 171 -17.02 -15.35 -5.78
C SER A 171 -17.44 -15.67 -7.21
N LEU A 172 -17.29 -14.74 -8.14
CA LEU A 172 -17.63 -14.90 -9.54
C LEU A 172 -16.72 -15.92 -10.27
N ALA A 173 -15.49 -16.11 -9.79
CA ALA A 173 -14.58 -17.11 -10.34
C ALA A 173 -15.11 -18.56 -10.24
N LYS A 174 -16.07 -18.80 -9.31
CA LYS A 174 -16.72 -20.11 -9.10
C LYS A 174 -17.92 -20.34 -10.01
N ARG A 175 -18.36 -19.30 -10.75
CA ARG A 175 -19.51 -19.39 -11.65
C ARG A 175 -19.09 -19.88 -13.01
N PRO A 176 -19.98 -20.56 -13.75
CA PRO A 176 -19.70 -20.95 -15.13
C PRO A 176 -19.37 -19.75 -16.00
N CYS A 177 -18.26 -19.81 -16.73
CA CYS A 177 -17.92 -18.83 -17.77
C CYS A 177 -17.32 -19.53 -19.00
N ASN A 178 -17.23 -18.82 -20.10
CA ASN A 178 -16.55 -19.32 -21.29
C ASN A 178 -15.02 -19.22 -21.08
N ASP A 179 -14.27 -20.19 -21.61
CA ASP A 179 -12.80 -20.20 -21.52
C ASP A 179 -12.18 -18.93 -22.15
N ALA A 180 -12.78 -18.38 -23.19
CA ALA A 180 -12.36 -17.11 -23.80
C ALA A 180 -12.55 -15.88 -22.87
N ILE A 181 -13.50 -15.93 -21.94
CA ILE A 181 -13.79 -14.83 -20.98
C ILE A 181 -13.02 -15.01 -19.67
N LYS A 182 -12.67 -16.25 -19.31
CA LYS A 182 -12.08 -16.59 -18.03
C LYS A 182 -10.80 -15.82 -17.71
N PRO A 183 -9.82 -15.62 -18.61
CA PRO A 183 -8.65 -14.80 -18.31
C PRO A 183 -9.01 -13.35 -17.98
N ALA A 184 -9.91 -12.73 -18.74
CA ALA A 184 -10.35 -11.36 -18.50
C ALA A 184 -11.11 -11.22 -17.17
N LEU A 185 -11.95 -12.20 -16.80
CA LEU A 185 -12.61 -12.25 -15.50
C LEU A 185 -11.60 -12.33 -14.35
N LEU A 186 -10.62 -13.22 -14.45
CA LEU A 186 -9.57 -13.36 -13.45
C LEU A 186 -8.73 -12.10 -13.32
N ALA A 187 -8.37 -11.44 -14.42
CA ALA A 187 -7.66 -10.17 -14.42
C ALA A 187 -8.47 -9.05 -13.71
N ALA A 188 -9.79 -8.97 -13.97
CA ALA A 188 -10.66 -8.02 -13.31
C ALA A 188 -10.77 -8.30 -11.79
N ILE A 189 -10.86 -9.56 -11.38
CA ILE A 189 -10.83 -9.97 -9.95
C ILE A 189 -9.50 -9.59 -9.32
N ALA A 190 -8.38 -9.84 -9.99
CA ALA A 190 -7.05 -9.48 -9.51
C ALA A 190 -6.90 -7.97 -9.32
N ASN A 191 -7.44 -7.15 -10.24
CA ASN A 191 -7.48 -5.69 -10.12
C ASN A 191 -8.31 -5.23 -8.91
N ALA A 192 -9.48 -5.84 -8.68
CA ALA A 192 -10.31 -5.53 -7.50
C ALA A 192 -9.56 -5.85 -6.19
N ARG A 193 -8.90 -7.00 -6.13
CA ARG A 193 -8.07 -7.41 -4.99
C ARG A 193 -6.86 -6.48 -4.80
N GLN A 194 -6.19 -6.06 -5.89
CA GLN A 194 -5.07 -5.12 -5.82
C GLN A 194 -5.52 -3.78 -5.21
N LEU A 195 -6.67 -3.27 -5.63
CA LEU A 195 -7.23 -2.02 -5.12
C LEU A 195 -7.62 -2.12 -3.63
N ALA A 196 -8.30 -3.20 -3.23
CA ALA A 196 -8.64 -3.44 -1.82
C ALA A 196 -7.38 -3.50 -0.94
N GLY A 197 -6.33 -4.17 -1.43
CA GLY A 197 -5.02 -4.19 -0.77
C GLY A 197 -4.40 -2.79 -0.64
N TRP A 198 -4.54 -1.95 -1.66
CA TRP A 198 -4.03 -0.59 -1.62
C TRP A 198 -4.78 0.28 -0.60
N ALA A 199 -6.12 0.21 -0.56
CA ALA A 199 -6.94 0.91 0.42
C ALA A 199 -6.63 0.47 1.86
N ALA A 200 -6.44 -0.84 2.08
CA ALA A 200 -6.00 -1.37 3.36
C ALA A 200 -4.60 -0.87 3.76
N PHE A 201 -3.66 -0.82 2.83
CA PHE A 201 -2.31 -0.26 3.06
C PHE A 201 -2.36 1.22 3.41
N ASP A 202 -3.13 2.01 2.67
CA ASP A 202 -3.25 3.45 2.88
C ASP A 202 -3.81 3.80 4.27
N THR A 203 -4.63 2.91 4.83
CA THR A 203 -5.23 3.03 6.16
C THR A 203 -4.49 2.28 7.27
N GLY A 204 -3.27 1.77 7.01
CA GLY A 204 -2.44 1.10 7.99
C GLY A 204 -2.81 -0.36 8.30
N HIS A 205 -3.79 -0.93 7.60
CA HIS A 205 -4.19 -2.34 7.76
C HIS A 205 -3.25 -3.26 6.95
N HIS A 206 -1.99 -3.30 7.36
CA HIS A 206 -0.92 -3.94 6.61
C HIS A 206 -1.16 -5.42 6.33
N CYS A 207 -1.72 -6.17 7.26
CA CYS A 207 -2.01 -7.59 7.09
C CYS A 207 -3.12 -7.84 6.07
N ASP A 208 -4.19 -7.02 6.09
CA ASP A 208 -5.26 -7.11 5.10
C ASP A 208 -4.75 -6.76 3.71
N ALA A 209 -3.92 -5.70 3.60
CA ALA A 209 -3.28 -5.33 2.35
C ALA A 209 -2.56 -6.52 1.72
N GLN A 210 -1.82 -7.22 2.51
CA GLN A 210 -1.05 -8.36 2.07
C GLN A 210 -1.92 -9.55 1.69
N ARG A 211 -2.94 -9.86 2.48
CA ARG A 211 -3.91 -10.91 2.16
C ARG A 211 -4.55 -10.67 0.77
N HIS A 212 -4.95 -9.43 0.49
CA HIS A 212 -5.48 -9.05 -0.80
C HIS A 212 -4.45 -9.18 -1.92
N TRP A 213 -3.23 -8.70 -1.72
CA TRP A 213 -2.19 -8.72 -2.74
C TRP A 213 -1.70 -10.13 -3.06
N LEU A 214 -1.57 -11.02 -2.07
CA LEU A 214 -1.29 -12.44 -2.34
C LEU A 214 -2.37 -13.09 -3.21
N SER A 215 -3.64 -12.81 -2.90
CA SER A 215 -4.76 -13.30 -3.70
C SER A 215 -4.75 -12.67 -5.09
N ALA A 216 -4.49 -11.36 -5.20
CA ALA A 216 -4.40 -10.66 -6.49
C ALA A 216 -3.31 -11.23 -7.37
N GLU A 217 -2.11 -11.45 -6.82
CA GLU A 217 -0.97 -11.99 -7.56
C GLU A 217 -1.26 -13.38 -8.11
N ARG A 218 -1.77 -14.29 -7.26
CA ARG A 218 -2.15 -15.66 -7.70
C ARG A 218 -3.20 -15.62 -8.81
N THR A 219 -4.17 -14.73 -8.68
CA THR A 219 -5.26 -14.59 -9.66
C THR A 219 -4.76 -13.98 -10.97
N ALA A 220 -3.85 -12.99 -10.91
CA ALA A 220 -3.22 -12.40 -12.09
C ALA A 220 -2.36 -13.42 -12.85
N VAL A 221 -1.58 -14.25 -12.13
CA VAL A 221 -0.81 -15.34 -12.73
C VAL A 221 -1.72 -16.37 -13.38
N ALA A 222 -2.83 -16.74 -12.73
CA ALA A 222 -3.84 -17.66 -13.29
C ALA A 222 -4.53 -17.07 -14.55
N ALA A 223 -4.62 -15.73 -14.65
CA ALA A 223 -5.08 -15.03 -15.83
C ALA A 223 -4.00 -14.92 -16.93
N SER A 224 -2.77 -15.36 -16.67
CA SER A 224 -1.58 -15.11 -17.50
C SER A 224 -1.25 -13.62 -17.67
N ASP A 225 -1.75 -12.75 -16.77
CA ASP A 225 -1.46 -11.32 -16.73
C ASP A 225 -0.27 -11.04 -15.81
N LEU A 226 0.93 -11.29 -16.34
CA LEU A 226 2.18 -11.06 -15.61
C LEU A 226 2.46 -9.58 -15.35
N ARG A 227 1.90 -8.68 -16.17
CA ARG A 227 2.01 -7.22 -15.97
C ARG A 227 1.25 -6.78 -14.73
N LEU A 228 0.03 -7.28 -14.54
CA LEU A 228 -0.75 -7.03 -13.34
C LEU A 228 -0.11 -7.68 -12.11
N ALA A 229 0.45 -8.88 -12.22
CA ALA A 229 1.20 -9.51 -11.14
C ALA A 229 2.40 -8.66 -10.70
N ALA A 230 3.15 -8.08 -11.65
CA ALA A 230 4.24 -7.16 -11.36
C ALA A 230 3.78 -5.86 -10.66
N ARG A 231 2.61 -5.30 -11.07
CA ARG A 231 2.00 -4.19 -10.35
C ARG A 231 1.66 -4.54 -8.90
N VAL A 232 1.13 -5.72 -8.66
CA VAL A 232 0.85 -6.18 -7.29
C VAL A 232 2.13 -6.23 -6.47
N ARG A 233 3.22 -6.76 -7.02
CA ARG A 233 4.54 -6.76 -6.37
C ARG A 233 5.08 -5.37 -6.12
N TYR A 234 4.88 -4.43 -7.06
CA TYR A 234 5.18 -3.02 -6.80
C TYR A 234 4.41 -2.50 -5.57
N CYS A 235 3.12 -2.79 -5.41
CA CYS A 235 2.35 -2.39 -4.23
C CYS A 235 2.93 -2.97 -2.93
N GLN A 236 3.35 -4.23 -2.95
CA GLN A 236 4.03 -4.88 -1.82
C GLN A 236 5.36 -4.19 -1.51
N ALA A 237 6.17 -3.90 -2.51
CA ALA A 237 7.42 -3.16 -2.34
C ALA A 237 7.19 -1.76 -1.76
N ARG A 238 6.12 -1.06 -2.17
CA ARG A 238 5.73 0.24 -1.60
C ARG A 238 5.39 0.14 -0.10
N GLN A 239 4.77 -0.94 0.33
CA GLN A 239 4.53 -1.19 1.75
C GLN A 239 5.85 -1.46 2.49
N PHE A 240 6.73 -2.30 1.97
CA PHE A 240 8.05 -2.54 2.56
C PHE A 240 8.84 -1.24 2.69
N GLN A 241 8.85 -0.38 1.68
CA GLN A 241 9.46 0.95 1.75
C GLN A 241 8.86 1.83 2.84
N HIS A 242 7.53 1.81 3.01
CA HIS A 242 6.84 2.57 4.06
C HIS A 242 7.24 2.08 5.45
N LEU A 243 7.44 0.78 5.60
CA LEU A 243 7.87 0.11 6.83
C LEU A 243 9.40 0.10 7.02
N HIS A 244 10.14 0.81 6.16
CA HIS A 244 11.61 0.87 6.17
C HIS A 244 12.35 -0.46 5.91
N HIS A 245 11.66 -1.45 5.34
CA HIS A 245 12.22 -2.74 4.91
C HIS A 245 12.72 -2.65 3.46
N ASN A 246 13.71 -1.79 3.20
CA ASN A 246 14.14 -1.49 1.84
C ASN A 246 14.84 -2.66 1.14
N GLY A 247 15.44 -3.60 1.88
CA GLY A 247 15.97 -4.86 1.32
C GLY A 247 14.86 -5.75 0.75
N ASP A 248 13.82 -5.99 1.54
CA ASP A 248 12.66 -6.79 1.10
C ASP A 248 11.92 -6.12 -0.07
N ALA A 249 11.90 -4.77 -0.11
CA ALA A 249 11.37 -4.03 -1.24
C ALA A 249 12.15 -4.29 -2.53
N LEU A 250 13.49 -4.25 -2.47
CA LEU A 250 14.35 -4.53 -3.63
C LEU A 250 14.19 -5.96 -4.14
N ASP A 251 14.18 -6.95 -3.24
CA ASP A 251 14.00 -8.34 -3.62
C ASP A 251 12.63 -8.58 -4.29
N THR A 252 11.59 -7.91 -3.77
CA THR A 252 10.24 -7.96 -4.35
C THR A 252 10.21 -7.34 -5.76
N LEU A 253 10.90 -6.22 -5.98
CA LEU A 253 10.97 -5.55 -7.28
C LEU A 253 11.79 -6.36 -8.29
N ARG A 254 12.90 -6.97 -7.87
CA ARG A 254 13.67 -7.90 -8.73
C ARG A 254 12.83 -9.07 -9.19
N LEU A 255 12.08 -9.69 -8.27
CA LEU A 255 11.14 -10.75 -8.63
C LEU A 255 10.05 -10.26 -9.61
N ALA A 256 9.63 -8.99 -9.54
CA ALA A 256 8.69 -8.43 -10.52
C ALA A 256 9.33 -8.34 -11.91
N HIS A 257 10.57 -7.89 -12.02
CA HIS A 257 11.31 -7.84 -13.28
C HIS A 257 11.52 -9.24 -13.86
N ASP A 258 11.96 -10.20 -13.05
CA ASP A 258 12.22 -11.59 -13.48
C ASP A 258 10.95 -12.25 -14.05
N HIS A 259 9.81 -12.05 -13.38
CA HIS A 259 8.54 -12.62 -13.85
C HIS A 259 8.01 -12.00 -15.13
N LEU A 260 8.33 -10.73 -15.38
CA LEU A 260 7.96 -10.08 -16.63
C LEU A 260 8.70 -10.64 -17.85
N ALA A 261 9.93 -11.14 -17.65
CA ALA A 261 10.73 -11.78 -18.69
C ALA A 261 10.73 -10.98 -20.01
N GLY A 262 10.97 -9.69 -19.94
CA GLY A 262 11.01 -8.78 -21.10
C GLY A 262 9.62 -8.35 -21.64
N ARG A 263 8.51 -8.71 -20.99
CA ARG A 263 7.14 -8.32 -21.41
C ARG A 263 6.66 -7.02 -20.74
N ALA A 264 7.53 -6.34 -19.98
CA ALA A 264 7.21 -5.07 -19.38
C ALA A 264 6.95 -4.00 -20.45
N THR A 265 5.94 -3.17 -20.22
CA THR A 265 5.79 -1.95 -21.01
C THR A 265 6.72 -0.86 -20.49
N PRO A 266 6.98 0.21 -21.26
CA PRO A 266 7.78 1.34 -20.81
C PRO A 266 7.30 1.92 -19.47
N ALA A 267 6.00 2.12 -19.26
CA ALA A 267 5.47 2.64 -18.00
C ALA A 267 5.69 1.69 -16.82
N ILE A 268 5.57 0.38 -17.02
CA ILE A 268 5.85 -0.62 -15.99
C ILE A 268 7.33 -0.60 -15.61
N ASN A 269 8.25 -0.53 -16.59
CA ASN A 269 9.68 -0.42 -16.34
C ASN A 269 10.00 0.87 -15.56
N ALA A 270 9.47 2.02 -15.98
CA ALA A 270 9.66 3.28 -15.29
C ALA A 270 9.19 3.22 -13.84
N MET A 271 8.03 2.64 -13.59
CA MET A 271 7.47 2.44 -12.26
C MET A 271 8.36 1.56 -11.36
N LEU A 272 8.85 0.43 -11.88
CA LEU A 272 9.69 -0.50 -11.12
C LEU A 272 11.06 0.09 -10.83
N HIS A 273 11.76 0.64 -11.83
CA HIS A 273 13.06 1.30 -11.64
C HIS A 273 12.98 2.50 -10.70
N GLY A 274 11.92 3.31 -10.78
CA GLY A 274 11.71 4.41 -9.83
C GLY A 274 11.54 3.93 -8.39
N ALA A 275 10.86 2.80 -8.18
CA ALA A 275 10.72 2.19 -6.86
C ALA A 275 12.05 1.57 -6.37
N GLU A 276 12.83 0.94 -7.25
CA GLU A 276 14.18 0.45 -6.94
C GLU A 276 15.09 1.60 -6.51
N ALA A 277 15.12 2.69 -7.28
CA ALA A 277 15.90 3.88 -6.96
C ALA A 277 15.60 4.42 -5.56
N ALA A 278 14.32 4.48 -5.19
CA ALA A 278 13.91 4.93 -3.85
C ALA A 278 14.38 3.98 -2.73
N SER A 279 14.36 2.66 -2.95
CA SER A 279 14.85 1.68 -1.97
C SER A 279 16.38 1.74 -1.81
N LEU A 280 17.10 1.87 -2.93
CA LEU A 280 18.56 2.01 -2.95
C LEU A 280 19.01 3.30 -2.24
N ALA A 281 18.35 4.44 -2.55
CA ALA A 281 18.62 5.70 -1.88
C ALA A 281 18.42 5.64 -0.37
N ALA A 282 17.33 5.01 0.07
CA ALA A 282 17.02 4.84 1.50
C ALA A 282 18.02 3.92 2.22
N ARG A 283 18.76 3.07 1.50
CA ARG A 283 19.87 2.25 2.02
C ARG A 283 21.22 2.98 1.98
N GLY A 284 21.31 4.10 1.26
CA GLY A 284 22.56 4.81 1.05
C GLY A 284 23.35 4.37 -0.20
N ASP A 285 22.81 3.44 -0.98
CA ASP A 285 23.41 2.91 -2.22
C ASP A 285 23.26 3.97 -3.34
N ARG A 286 23.99 5.08 -3.20
CA ARG A 286 23.80 6.30 -3.99
C ARG A 286 23.95 6.10 -5.49
N GLN A 287 25.04 5.41 -5.91
CA GLN A 287 25.35 5.27 -7.34
C GLN A 287 24.28 4.44 -8.03
N GLU A 288 23.90 3.32 -7.42
CA GLU A 288 22.86 2.43 -7.92
C GLU A 288 21.50 3.12 -7.94
N ALA A 289 21.20 3.93 -6.91
CA ALA A 289 19.95 4.71 -6.86
C ALA A 289 19.84 5.69 -8.04
N LEU A 290 20.91 6.41 -8.35
CA LEU A 290 20.92 7.37 -9.47
C LEU A 290 20.89 6.65 -10.83
N THR A 291 21.54 5.50 -10.96
CA THR A 291 21.48 4.66 -12.16
C THR A 291 20.05 4.14 -12.40
N ALA A 292 19.40 3.60 -11.35
CA ALA A 292 18.02 3.14 -11.45
C ALA A 292 17.05 4.29 -11.77
N LEU A 293 17.29 5.49 -11.22
CA LEU A 293 16.49 6.67 -11.52
C LEU A 293 16.65 7.11 -12.99
N GLY A 294 17.86 7.05 -13.54
CA GLY A 294 18.10 7.26 -14.97
C GLY A 294 17.36 6.25 -15.83
N ALA A 295 17.43 4.96 -15.49
CA ALA A 295 16.67 3.89 -16.18
C ALA A 295 15.15 4.12 -16.12
N ALA A 296 14.63 4.64 -15.00
CA ALA A 296 13.23 5.02 -14.89
C ALA A 296 12.85 6.14 -15.86
N THR A 297 13.71 7.15 -16.02
CA THR A 297 13.51 8.26 -16.97
C THR A 297 13.56 7.78 -18.40
N ASP A 298 14.60 7.02 -18.76
CA ASP A 298 14.74 6.47 -20.11
C ASP A 298 13.54 5.60 -20.50
N ALA A 299 12.98 4.87 -19.55
CA ALA A 299 11.77 4.10 -19.77
C ALA A 299 10.54 5.00 -19.90
N PHE A 300 10.43 6.04 -19.06
CA PHE A 300 9.32 7.00 -19.07
C PHE A 300 9.22 7.75 -20.41
N ASP A 301 10.35 8.17 -20.98
CA ASP A 301 10.42 8.90 -22.24
C ASP A 301 9.95 8.06 -23.44
N ARG A 302 9.85 6.74 -23.27
CA ARG A 302 9.33 5.80 -24.29
C ARG A 302 7.86 5.41 -24.10
N ILE A 303 7.17 6.00 -23.14
CA ILE A 303 5.75 5.68 -22.88
C ILE A 303 4.90 6.12 -24.07
N ASP A 304 4.15 5.16 -24.60
CA ASP A 304 3.06 5.38 -25.54
C ASP A 304 1.74 5.11 -24.76
N PRO A 305 0.96 6.15 -24.42
CA PRO A 305 -0.24 5.98 -23.58
C PRO A 305 -1.28 5.00 -24.15
N ASP A 306 -1.36 4.88 -25.47
CA ASP A 306 -2.31 4.00 -26.14
C ASP A 306 -1.92 2.52 -26.07
N ARG A 307 -0.67 2.23 -25.75
CA ARG A 307 -0.10 0.88 -25.63
C ARG A 307 0.06 0.42 -24.20
N GLU A 308 -0.16 1.31 -23.23
CA GLU A 308 -0.06 0.99 -21.83
C GLU A 308 -1.35 0.39 -21.26
N PRO A 309 -1.27 -0.52 -20.28
CA PRO A 309 -2.44 -0.95 -19.56
C PRO A 309 -3.17 0.24 -18.91
N GLU A 310 -4.50 0.28 -18.98
CA GLU A 310 -5.29 1.39 -18.45
C GLU A 310 -4.98 1.71 -16.99
N TRP A 311 -4.68 0.70 -16.18
CA TRP A 311 -4.33 0.87 -14.79
C TRP A 311 -2.93 1.49 -14.57
N MET A 312 -2.10 1.69 -15.63
CA MET A 312 -0.83 2.44 -15.58
C MET A 312 -0.99 3.95 -15.71
N ARG A 313 -2.16 4.47 -16.03
CA ARG A 313 -2.40 5.92 -16.18
C ARG A 313 -2.07 6.75 -14.94
N PHE A 314 -1.93 6.13 -13.77
CA PHE A 314 -1.48 6.81 -12.56
C PHE A 314 0.00 7.20 -12.59
N TYR A 315 0.82 6.50 -13.39
CA TYR A 315 2.25 6.73 -13.45
C TYR A 315 2.55 7.79 -14.51
N ASP A 316 2.27 9.02 -14.14
CA ASP A 316 2.45 10.21 -14.95
C ASP A 316 3.79 10.93 -14.64
N ARG A 317 4.00 12.10 -15.25
CA ARG A 317 5.18 12.92 -15.00
C ARG A 317 5.31 13.32 -13.53
N GLY A 318 4.20 13.60 -12.85
CA GLY A 318 4.18 13.94 -11.43
C GLY A 318 4.75 12.80 -10.58
N GLU A 319 4.36 11.55 -10.84
CA GLU A 319 4.89 10.37 -10.14
C GLU A 319 6.38 10.15 -10.40
N LEU A 320 6.87 10.35 -11.64
CA LEU A 320 8.30 10.27 -11.94
C LEU A 320 9.09 11.33 -11.17
N LEU A 321 8.67 12.59 -11.22
CA LEU A 321 9.33 13.69 -10.51
C LEU A 321 9.29 13.49 -8.99
N ALA A 322 8.20 12.92 -8.46
CA ALA A 322 8.08 12.53 -7.05
C ALA A 322 9.11 11.45 -6.65
N GLN A 323 9.46 10.53 -7.55
CA GLN A 323 10.55 9.58 -7.29
C GLN A 323 11.91 10.29 -7.23
N TYR A 324 12.18 11.25 -8.12
CA TYR A 324 13.38 12.09 -8.04
C TYR A 324 13.47 12.81 -6.68
N GLY A 325 12.40 13.49 -6.29
CA GLY A 325 12.34 14.19 -5.02
C GLY A 325 12.60 13.25 -3.84
N ARG A 326 12.01 12.07 -3.85
CA ARG A 326 12.17 11.05 -2.82
C ARG A 326 13.60 10.51 -2.75
N VAL A 327 14.20 10.17 -3.88
CA VAL A 327 15.59 9.68 -3.97
C VAL A 327 16.55 10.73 -3.42
N HIS A 328 16.47 11.97 -3.90
CA HIS A 328 17.34 13.04 -3.43
C HIS A 328 17.14 13.36 -1.96
N ARG A 329 15.92 13.35 -1.44
CA ARG A 329 15.63 13.52 -0.02
C ARG A 329 16.27 12.41 0.83
N ASP A 330 16.15 11.15 0.43
CA ASP A 330 16.70 10.03 1.19
C ASP A 330 18.25 10.08 1.15
N LEU A 331 18.85 10.47 0.04
CA LEU A 331 20.29 10.72 -0.09
C LEU A 331 20.75 11.96 0.71
N ALA A 332 19.89 12.98 0.86
CA ALA A 332 20.22 14.21 1.61
C ALA A 332 20.42 13.93 3.11
N ARG A 333 19.83 12.88 3.66
CA ARG A 333 20.06 12.48 5.05
C ARG A 333 21.50 12.04 5.33
N ALA A 334 22.19 11.53 4.32
CA ALA A 334 23.61 11.18 4.40
C ALA A 334 24.51 12.30 3.86
N ASN A 335 24.02 13.13 2.94
CA ASN A 335 24.82 14.17 2.28
C ASN A 335 23.92 15.35 1.87
N GLU A 336 24.03 16.44 2.62
CA GLU A 336 23.21 17.66 2.51
C GLU A 336 23.17 18.29 1.11
N ARG A 337 24.21 18.08 0.29
CA ARG A 337 24.24 18.57 -1.10
C ARG A 337 23.04 18.15 -1.95
N HIS A 338 22.34 17.04 -1.56
CA HIS A 338 21.14 16.57 -2.21
C HIS A 338 19.86 17.31 -1.76
N GLY A 339 19.90 18.12 -0.68
CA GLY A 339 18.73 18.80 -0.11
C GLY A 339 18.06 19.74 -1.12
N LYS A 340 18.81 20.64 -1.73
CA LYS A 340 18.27 21.57 -2.76
C LYS A 340 17.68 20.84 -3.96
N ALA A 341 18.29 19.73 -4.40
CA ALA A 341 17.74 18.91 -5.47
C ALA A 341 16.42 18.23 -5.04
N ALA A 342 16.33 17.77 -3.79
CA ALA A 342 15.09 17.21 -3.25
C ALA A 342 13.95 18.23 -3.27
N VAL A 343 14.20 19.46 -2.79
CA VAL A 343 13.23 20.56 -2.82
C VAL A 343 12.75 20.82 -4.23
N ARG A 344 13.69 21.02 -5.17
CA ARG A 344 13.38 21.31 -6.57
C ARG A 344 12.48 20.24 -7.19
N TRP A 345 12.88 18.98 -7.11
CA TRP A 345 12.15 17.89 -7.75
C TRP A 345 10.77 17.65 -7.14
N VAL A 346 10.64 17.80 -5.82
CA VAL A 346 9.32 17.68 -5.15
C VAL A 346 8.42 18.83 -5.56
N SER A 347 8.91 20.06 -5.65
CA SER A 347 8.13 21.23 -6.10
C SER A 347 7.65 21.04 -7.56
N GLU A 348 8.53 20.56 -8.44
CA GLU A 348 8.17 20.24 -9.82
C GLU A 348 7.11 19.11 -9.88
N ALA A 349 7.20 18.10 -8.98
CA ALA A 349 6.20 17.02 -8.88
C ALA A 349 4.83 17.56 -8.47
N ILE A 350 4.77 18.40 -7.44
CA ILE A 350 3.53 19.03 -6.96
C ILE A 350 2.88 19.83 -8.08
N ALA A 351 3.67 20.60 -8.84
CA ALA A 351 3.16 21.39 -9.97
C ALA A 351 2.68 20.53 -11.16
N ALA A 352 3.20 19.32 -11.29
CA ALA A 352 2.83 18.41 -12.38
C ALA A 352 1.59 17.55 -12.07
N PHE A 353 1.23 17.36 -10.79
CA PHE A 353 0.03 16.61 -10.44
C PHE A 353 -1.24 17.35 -10.82
N GLY A 354 -2.21 16.63 -11.40
CA GLY A 354 -3.54 17.17 -11.65
C GLY A 354 -4.36 17.32 -10.36
N PRO A 355 -5.43 18.13 -10.38
CA PRO A 355 -6.24 18.44 -9.20
C PRO A 355 -6.91 17.21 -8.55
N GLN A 356 -7.05 16.11 -9.29
CA GLN A 356 -7.60 14.84 -8.80
C GLN A 356 -6.61 14.06 -7.93
N ASN A 357 -5.32 14.37 -7.99
CA ASN A 357 -4.25 13.63 -7.28
C ASN A 357 -3.99 14.19 -5.87
N VAL A 358 -5.05 14.53 -5.12
CA VAL A 358 -4.98 15.22 -3.83
C VAL A 358 -4.07 14.52 -2.85
N ARG A 359 -4.23 13.20 -2.67
CA ARG A 359 -3.37 12.43 -1.75
C ARG A 359 -1.89 12.42 -2.18
N SER A 360 -1.61 12.27 -3.48
CA SER A 360 -0.23 12.31 -3.99
C SER A 360 0.39 13.68 -3.77
N THR A 361 -0.37 14.75 -3.98
CA THR A 361 0.06 16.13 -3.71
C THR A 361 0.44 16.30 -2.24
N VAL A 362 -0.44 15.95 -1.31
CA VAL A 362 -0.17 16.07 0.14
C VAL A 362 1.04 15.22 0.56
N LEU A 363 1.21 14.01 0.04
CA LEU A 363 2.39 13.18 0.31
C LEU A 363 3.69 13.83 -0.19
N ASN A 364 3.63 14.58 -1.28
CA ASN A 364 4.78 15.33 -1.81
C ASN A 364 5.00 16.64 -1.05
N GLU A 365 3.96 17.31 -0.58
CA GLU A 365 4.11 18.46 0.34
C GLU A 365 4.81 18.04 1.64
N VAL A 366 4.51 16.86 2.21
CA VAL A 366 5.31 16.29 3.32
C VAL A 366 6.76 16.08 2.89
N GLY A 367 6.98 15.61 1.65
CA GLY A 367 8.30 15.45 1.06
C GLY A 367 9.04 16.78 0.91
N LEU A 368 8.35 17.84 0.54
CA LEU A 368 8.88 19.20 0.42
C LEU A 368 9.31 19.74 1.79
N CYS A 369 8.45 19.64 2.80
CA CYS A 369 8.78 20.01 4.16
C CYS A 369 10.04 19.29 4.68
N SER A 370 10.13 17.97 4.47
CA SER A 370 11.33 17.19 4.79
C SER A 370 12.56 17.68 4.00
N GLY A 371 12.40 17.93 2.70
CA GLY A 371 13.46 18.42 1.82
C GLY A 371 14.02 19.79 2.26
N LEU A 372 13.16 20.71 2.67
CA LEU A 372 13.52 22.02 3.18
C LEU A 372 14.34 21.92 4.49
N PHE A 373 13.94 21.09 5.45
CA PHE A 373 14.78 20.82 6.63
C PHE A 373 16.16 20.28 6.24
N LEU A 374 16.22 19.38 5.27
CA LEU A 374 17.47 18.78 4.79
C LEU A 374 18.32 19.76 3.94
N ALA A 375 17.68 20.77 3.35
CA ALA A 375 18.36 21.83 2.58
C ALA A 375 18.88 22.99 3.45
N GLY A 376 18.53 23.04 4.75
CA GLY A 376 18.95 24.11 5.64
C GLY A 376 17.97 25.28 5.75
N GLU A 377 16.71 25.09 5.34
CA GLU A 377 15.65 26.10 5.30
C GLU A 377 14.53 25.79 6.33
N PRO A 378 14.85 25.80 7.65
CA PRO A 378 13.91 25.32 8.67
C PRO A 378 12.65 26.20 8.80
N GLN A 379 12.75 27.52 8.58
CA GLN A 379 11.61 28.42 8.68
C GLN A 379 10.59 28.16 7.58
N GLU A 380 11.05 28.01 6.33
CA GLU A 380 10.19 27.65 5.21
C GLU A 380 9.60 26.26 5.39
N ALA A 381 10.37 25.29 5.92
CA ALA A 381 9.90 23.97 6.25
C ALA A 381 8.74 24.00 7.25
N VAL A 382 8.78 24.84 8.28
CA VAL A 382 7.68 25.01 9.26
C VAL A 382 6.43 25.57 8.59
N VAL A 383 6.57 26.57 7.71
CA VAL A 383 5.44 27.15 6.97
C VAL A 383 4.75 26.06 6.12
N VAL A 384 5.52 25.36 5.30
CA VAL A 384 5.00 24.25 4.48
C VAL A 384 4.40 23.15 5.34
N GLY A 385 5.09 22.75 6.42
CA GLY A 385 4.61 21.70 7.33
C GLY A 385 3.29 22.02 8.01
N THR A 386 3.05 23.29 8.35
CA THR A 386 1.78 23.75 8.92
C THR A 386 0.63 23.63 7.91
N GLN A 387 0.88 23.98 6.64
CA GLN A 387 -0.11 23.79 5.56
C GLN A 387 -0.41 22.32 5.31
N VAL A 388 0.63 21.48 5.32
CA VAL A 388 0.50 20.02 5.15
C VAL A 388 -0.43 19.41 6.20
N ILE A 389 -0.34 19.84 7.46
CA ILE A 389 -1.24 19.35 8.52
C ILE A 389 -2.69 19.68 8.19
N GLN A 390 -2.97 20.89 7.69
CA GLN A 390 -4.31 21.30 7.31
C GLN A 390 -4.86 20.46 6.13
N HIS A 391 -4.04 20.23 5.10
CA HIS A 391 -4.42 19.39 3.96
C HIS A 391 -4.62 17.93 4.36
N ALA A 392 -3.76 17.39 5.24
CA ALA A 392 -3.85 16.01 5.72
C ALA A 392 -5.14 15.73 6.48
N ASN A 393 -5.68 16.70 7.21
CA ASN A 393 -6.95 16.57 7.93
C ASN A 393 -8.16 16.39 7.01
N GLN A 394 -8.01 16.64 5.72
CA GLN A 394 -9.05 16.40 4.71
C GLN A 394 -8.98 14.99 4.12
N LEU A 395 -7.95 14.21 4.47
CA LEU A 395 -7.69 12.88 3.94
C LEU A 395 -7.86 11.80 5.00
N THR A 396 -8.40 10.67 4.59
CA THR A 396 -8.47 9.47 5.42
C THR A 396 -7.34 8.50 5.07
N SER A 397 -6.08 8.92 5.33
CA SER A 397 -4.87 8.18 4.98
C SER A 397 -3.91 8.10 6.16
N GLN A 398 -3.84 6.95 6.80
CA GLN A 398 -2.87 6.69 7.86
C GLN A 398 -1.43 6.86 7.37
N ARG A 399 -1.17 6.52 6.12
CA ARG A 399 0.15 6.65 5.49
C ARG A 399 0.60 8.11 5.40
N VAL A 400 -0.32 9.05 5.16
CA VAL A 400 -0.02 10.49 5.20
C VAL A 400 0.37 10.90 6.61
N HIS A 401 -0.42 10.53 7.62
CA HIS A 401 -0.14 10.83 9.01
C HIS A 401 1.19 10.24 9.50
N ASP A 402 1.52 9.01 9.10
CA ASP A 402 2.81 8.40 9.43
C ASP A 402 3.97 9.19 8.85
N ARG A 403 3.86 9.67 7.61
CA ARG A 403 4.90 10.49 6.99
C ARG A 403 5.06 11.84 7.64
N ILE A 404 3.97 12.47 8.05
CA ILE A 404 4.01 13.72 8.83
C ILE A 404 4.75 13.50 10.15
N ARG A 405 4.42 12.43 10.89
CA ARG A 405 5.14 12.08 12.13
C ARG A 405 6.63 11.83 11.91
N ASN A 406 7.00 11.27 10.77
CA ASN A 406 8.40 11.00 10.41
C ASN A 406 9.22 12.28 10.11
N LEU A 407 8.60 13.46 9.94
CA LEU A 407 9.31 14.74 9.79
C LEU A 407 10.21 15.04 10.98
N ARG A 408 9.88 14.54 12.18
CA ARG A 408 10.71 14.72 13.39
C ARG A 408 12.15 14.29 13.20
N ARG A 409 12.39 13.27 12.39
CA ARG A 409 13.74 12.82 12.07
C ARG A 409 14.56 13.90 11.37
N ASP A 410 13.97 14.59 10.41
CA ASP A 410 14.68 15.54 9.55
C ASP A 410 14.80 16.93 10.19
N MET A 411 13.87 17.27 11.11
CA MET A 411 13.89 18.55 11.86
C MET A 411 14.74 18.51 13.13
N HIS A 412 15.18 17.35 13.60
CA HIS A 412 15.85 17.17 14.89
C HIS A 412 17.07 18.10 15.09
N ARG A 413 17.85 18.35 14.04
CA ARG A 413 19.03 19.24 14.10
C ARG A 413 18.68 20.70 14.36
N TYR A 414 17.43 21.10 14.22
CA TYR A 414 16.92 22.44 14.47
C TYR A 414 16.08 22.53 15.74
N ALA A 415 16.18 21.56 16.64
CA ALA A 415 15.35 21.48 17.85
C ALA A 415 15.50 22.69 18.80
N ALA A 416 16.60 23.44 18.70
CA ALA A 416 16.83 24.67 19.46
C ALA A 416 16.11 25.91 18.88
N ASP A 417 15.64 25.85 17.63
CA ASP A 417 14.86 26.92 17.01
C ASP A 417 13.44 26.95 17.61
N PRO A 418 12.97 28.12 18.15
CA PRO A 418 11.67 28.19 18.80
C PRO A 418 10.49 27.81 17.87
N GLN A 419 10.53 28.18 16.60
CA GLN A 419 9.46 27.86 15.64
C GLN A 419 9.43 26.37 15.33
N VAL A 420 10.61 25.76 15.16
CA VAL A 420 10.73 24.31 14.95
C VAL A 420 10.28 23.53 16.19
N ALA A 421 10.62 24.00 17.38
CA ALA A 421 10.17 23.40 18.65
C ALA A 421 8.64 23.45 18.79
N GLU A 422 8.00 24.58 18.43
CA GLU A 422 6.53 24.70 18.41
C GLU A 422 5.89 23.77 17.39
N PHE A 423 6.43 23.73 16.18
CA PHE A 423 5.97 22.82 15.14
C PHE A 423 6.11 21.34 15.58
N SER A 424 7.20 20.99 16.27
CA SER A 424 7.40 19.65 16.85
C SER A 424 6.32 19.27 17.87
N ARG A 425 5.88 20.23 18.69
CA ARG A 425 4.78 20.05 19.64
C ARG A 425 3.46 19.79 18.90
N THR A 426 3.18 20.58 17.87
CA THR A 426 1.99 20.39 17.03
C THR A 426 1.97 19.00 16.38
N LEU A 427 3.12 18.55 15.85
CA LEU A 427 3.24 17.19 15.30
C LEU A 427 2.99 16.09 16.35
N SER A 428 3.23 16.38 17.63
CA SER A 428 3.00 15.41 18.72
C SER A 428 1.52 15.21 19.02
N MET A 429 0.67 16.16 18.66
CA MET A 429 -0.78 16.11 18.86
C MET A 429 -1.52 15.44 17.70
N ILE A 430 -0.83 15.15 16.58
CA ILE A 430 -1.43 14.46 15.46
C ILE A 430 -1.61 12.98 15.80
N GLY A 431 -2.85 12.60 16.05
CA GLY A 431 -3.28 11.22 16.27
C GLY A 431 -3.19 10.35 15.01
N PRO A 432 -3.56 9.06 15.11
CA PRO A 432 -3.83 8.24 13.94
C PRO A 432 -4.95 8.88 13.09
N ALA A 433 -4.98 8.56 11.80
CA ALA A 433 -6.07 8.98 10.93
C ALA A 433 -7.40 8.44 11.47
N ALA A 434 -8.41 9.30 11.52
CA ALA A 434 -9.75 8.94 11.98
C ALA A 434 -10.46 8.01 10.98
#